data_acd1050343990f303d4a34741690a0ab
#
_entry.id   acd1050343990f303d4a34741690a0ab
#
_cell.length_a   1.000
_cell.length_b   1.000
_cell.length_c   1.000
_cell.angle_alpha   90.00
_cell.angle_beta   90.00
_cell.angle_gamma   90.00
#
_symmetry.space_group_name_H-M   'P 1'
#
loop_
_entity.id
_entity.type
_entity.pdbx_description
1 polymer ?
#
loop_
_entity_poly.entity_id
_entity_poly.type
_entity_poly.pdbx_seq_one_letter_code
_entity_poly.pdbx_strand_id
1 'polypeptide(L)'
;MIKLGHVVLASPEQMKFVIEGMRNPMNSWDKSDSNDCCIYKCRDDIHGCPVGGFTTGQDDYSLMKRLAKAGTDHRKFMRMMPVYMRITAPLYWWKEFDTYKIATVGNSCSTMHKIHDKEFTLEDFSCERLKTDRDFMMYAPTGYRYSAKDLLVLVIETLNNYRKEYLETKSKDIWWQMIQLLPSSYNQTRNVMMNYEVLANIYKSRKDHKLDEWRDFCRWIETLPYSELITGGKE
;
A
#
# COMPACT_ATOMS: atom_id res chain seq x y z
N MET A 1 -7.63 2.32 -9.75
CA MET A 1 -7.94 2.15 -8.30
C MET A 1 -6.85 1.29 -7.66
N ILE A 2 -6.45 1.59 -6.42
CA ILE A 2 -5.43 0.80 -5.70
C ILE A 2 -5.98 -0.59 -5.32
N LYS A 3 -5.15 -1.65 -5.44
CA LYS A 3 -5.48 -3.00 -4.97
C LYS A 3 -4.49 -3.38 -3.87
N LEU A 4 -5.01 -3.74 -2.69
CA LEU A 4 -4.26 -4.10 -1.51
C LEU A 4 -4.52 -5.58 -1.18
N GLY A 5 -3.48 -6.35 -0.91
CA GLY A 5 -3.67 -7.77 -0.62
C GLY A 5 -2.40 -8.45 -0.12
N HIS A 6 -2.51 -9.74 0.19
CA HIS A 6 -1.43 -10.57 0.73
C HIS A 6 -0.72 -9.86 1.91
N VAL A 7 -1.53 -9.48 2.92
CA VAL A 7 -1.02 -8.81 4.13
C VAL A 7 -0.47 -9.84 5.09
N VAL A 8 0.77 -9.62 5.56
CA VAL A 8 1.41 -10.41 6.62
C VAL A 8 1.85 -9.45 7.71
N LEU A 9 1.41 -9.72 8.93
CA LEU A 9 1.68 -8.93 10.12
C LEU A 9 2.66 -9.67 11.06
N ALA A 10 3.03 -9.01 12.16
CA ALA A 10 3.86 -9.61 13.18
C ALA A 10 3.28 -10.94 13.70
N SER A 11 4.13 -11.97 13.83
CA SER A 11 3.76 -13.24 14.47
C SER A 11 3.56 -13.07 15.98
N PRO A 12 2.97 -14.06 16.67
CA PRO A 12 2.89 -14.07 18.13
C PRO A 12 4.26 -13.85 18.82
N GLU A 13 5.29 -14.53 18.35
CA GLU A 13 6.66 -14.39 18.89
C GLU A 13 7.20 -12.99 18.66
N GLN A 14 6.96 -12.41 17.49
CA GLN A 14 7.36 -11.04 17.21
C GLN A 14 6.60 -10.05 18.10
N MET A 15 5.30 -10.27 18.36
CA MET A 15 4.53 -9.40 19.23
C MET A 15 5.02 -9.46 20.69
N LYS A 16 5.39 -10.65 21.21
CA LYS A 16 6.04 -10.77 22.52
C LYS A 16 7.30 -9.93 22.59
N PHE A 17 8.15 -10.05 21.57
CA PHE A 17 9.40 -9.30 21.48
C PHE A 17 9.18 -7.79 21.40
N VAL A 18 8.12 -7.36 20.67
CA VAL A 18 7.72 -5.95 20.60
C VAL A 18 7.32 -5.42 21.98
N ILE A 19 6.53 -6.18 22.74
CA ILE A 19 6.08 -5.79 24.09
C ILE A 19 7.26 -5.75 25.08
N GLU A 20 8.13 -6.75 25.03
CA GLU A 20 9.37 -6.74 25.80
C GLU A 20 10.19 -5.47 25.52
N GLY A 21 10.44 -5.17 24.21
CA GLY A 21 11.16 -3.98 23.78
C GLY A 21 10.48 -2.67 24.21
N MET A 22 9.15 -2.63 24.22
CA MET A 22 8.38 -1.48 24.71
C MET A 22 8.59 -1.26 26.21
N ARG A 23 8.73 -2.33 27.00
CA ARG A 23 8.90 -2.28 28.46
C ARG A 23 10.35 -2.09 28.91
N ASN A 24 11.33 -2.30 28.02
CA ASN A 24 12.76 -2.14 28.32
C ASN A 24 13.11 -0.78 28.99
N PRO A 25 12.66 0.40 28.51
CA PRO A 25 13.05 1.66 29.09
C PRO A 25 12.61 1.85 30.56
N MET A 26 11.65 1.05 31.01
CA MET A 26 11.07 1.12 32.36
C MET A 26 11.45 -0.09 33.23
N ASN A 27 12.22 -1.03 32.70
CA ASN A 27 12.57 -2.32 33.35
C ASN A 27 11.34 -3.00 33.96
N SER A 28 10.23 -3.05 33.21
CA SER A 28 8.93 -3.48 33.73
C SER A 28 8.35 -4.71 33.02
N TRP A 29 9.20 -5.66 32.66
CA TRP A 29 8.82 -6.90 31.96
C TRP A 29 7.87 -7.78 32.76
N ASP A 30 8.08 -7.82 34.08
CA ASP A 30 7.25 -8.54 35.08
C ASP A 30 5.80 -8.02 35.15
N LYS A 31 5.53 -6.83 34.60
CA LYS A 31 4.21 -6.21 34.54
C LYS A 31 3.47 -6.48 33.23
N SER A 32 4.03 -7.31 32.34
CA SER A 32 3.34 -7.70 31.11
C SER A 32 2.18 -8.63 31.42
N ASP A 33 1.03 -8.30 30.90
CA ASP A 33 -0.21 -9.09 31.01
C ASP A 33 -0.63 -9.73 29.67
N SER A 34 0.25 -9.66 28.67
CA SER A 34 0.05 -10.26 27.34
C SER A 34 0.43 -11.73 27.33
N ASN A 35 -0.32 -12.55 26.61
CA ASN A 35 -0.12 -13.99 26.57
C ASN A 35 -0.40 -14.59 25.19
N ASP A 36 0.12 -15.82 24.99
CA ASP A 36 -0.32 -16.66 23.88
C ASP A 36 -1.80 -16.97 24.01
N CYS A 37 -2.53 -16.73 22.95
CA CYS A 37 -3.90 -17.18 22.85
C CYS A 37 -3.90 -18.67 22.46
N CYS A 38 -4.55 -19.51 23.27
CA CYS A 38 -4.77 -20.90 22.91
C CYS A 38 -5.71 -20.98 21.69
N ILE A 39 -5.16 -21.32 20.53
CA ILE A 39 -5.87 -21.46 19.25
C ILE A 39 -7.13 -22.34 19.36
N TYR A 40 -7.18 -23.25 20.33
CA TYR A 40 -8.31 -24.14 20.57
C TYR A 40 -9.47 -23.53 21.40
N LYS A 41 -9.25 -22.38 22.07
CA LYS A 41 -10.28 -21.70 22.88
C LYS A 41 -10.89 -20.48 22.23
N CYS A 42 -10.32 -19.98 21.14
CA CYS A 42 -10.85 -18.82 20.40
C CYS A 42 -11.94 -19.24 19.40
N ARG A 43 -12.83 -20.17 19.77
CA ARG A 43 -13.99 -20.54 18.94
C ARG A 43 -15.16 -19.57 19.08
N ASP A 44 -15.11 -18.68 20.04
CA ASP A 44 -16.14 -17.66 20.23
C ASP A 44 -15.63 -16.34 19.68
N ASP A 45 -16.25 -15.85 18.60
CA ASP A 45 -15.97 -14.61 17.86
C ASP A 45 -16.04 -13.33 18.71
N ILE A 46 -16.16 -13.43 20.03
CA ILE A 46 -16.37 -12.33 20.96
C ILE A 46 -15.05 -11.70 21.43
N HIS A 47 -13.91 -12.41 21.30
CA HIS A 47 -12.58 -11.93 21.70
C HIS A 47 -11.54 -12.22 20.61
N GLY A 48 -11.82 -11.82 19.35
CA GLY A 48 -10.92 -12.06 18.24
C GLY A 48 -9.49 -11.72 18.57
N CYS A 49 -8.58 -12.71 18.54
CA CYS A 49 -7.15 -12.50 18.61
C CYS A 49 -6.73 -11.65 17.42
N PRO A 50 -6.37 -10.37 17.58
CA PRO A 50 -6.05 -9.48 16.46
C PRO A 50 -4.80 -9.95 15.70
N VAL A 51 -3.95 -10.71 16.36
CA VAL A 51 -2.80 -11.41 15.77
C VAL A 51 -2.95 -12.88 16.13
N GLY A 52 -3.35 -13.71 15.16
CA GLY A 52 -3.71 -15.13 15.36
C GLY A 52 -2.74 -15.87 16.28
N GLY A 53 -3.21 -16.19 17.50
CA GLY A 53 -2.44 -16.88 18.52
C GLY A 53 -1.79 -15.99 19.58
N PHE A 54 -2.04 -14.67 19.60
CA PHE A 54 -1.51 -13.75 20.62
C PHE A 54 -2.59 -12.77 21.09
N THR A 55 -2.69 -12.57 22.40
CA THR A 55 -3.58 -11.59 23.03
C THR A 55 -2.74 -10.56 23.80
N THR A 56 -2.84 -9.30 23.39
CA THR A 56 -2.27 -8.19 24.14
C THR A 56 -3.13 -7.90 25.37
N GLY A 57 -2.52 -7.90 26.53
CA GLY A 57 -3.19 -7.57 27.79
C GLY A 57 -3.58 -6.09 27.85
N GLN A 58 -4.47 -5.76 28.77
CA GLN A 58 -5.02 -4.41 28.92
C GLN A 58 -3.95 -3.39 29.35
N ASP A 59 -3.04 -3.80 30.25
CA ASP A 59 -1.96 -2.93 30.76
C ASP A 59 -0.93 -2.68 29.66
N ASP A 60 -0.54 -3.71 28.89
CA ASP A 60 0.34 -3.57 27.73
C ASP A 60 -0.28 -2.68 26.67
N TYR A 61 -1.55 -2.91 26.33
CA TYR A 61 -2.24 -2.11 25.32
C TYR A 61 -2.40 -0.65 25.75
N SER A 62 -2.68 -0.40 27.01
CA SER A 62 -2.77 0.94 27.57
C SER A 62 -1.42 1.66 27.52
N LEU A 63 -0.32 0.93 27.78
CA LEU A 63 1.03 1.45 27.65
C LEU A 63 1.38 1.74 26.18
N MET A 64 1.05 0.84 25.25
CA MET A 64 1.24 1.05 23.80
C MET A 64 0.58 2.36 23.34
N LYS A 65 -0.69 2.57 23.69
CA LYS A 65 -1.45 3.77 23.32
C LYS A 65 -0.81 5.05 23.89
N ARG A 66 -0.40 5.00 25.16
CA ARG A 66 0.26 6.15 25.81
C ARG A 66 1.60 6.49 25.15
N LEU A 67 2.42 5.48 24.84
CA LEU A 67 3.72 5.69 24.19
C LEU A 67 3.56 6.14 22.73
N ALA A 68 2.55 5.61 22.01
CA ALA A 68 2.25 6.04 20.64
C ALA A 68 1.90 7.54 20.58
N LYS A 69 1.13 8.04 21.56
CA LYS A 69 0.78 9.48 21.69
C LYS A 69 1.95 10.36 22.12
N ALA A 70 2.92 9.83 22.86
CA ALA A 70 4.03 10.59 23.42
C ALA A 70 5.11 11.02 22.39
N GLY A 71 5.00 10.59 21.14
CA GLY A 71 5.86 11.02 20.03
C GLY A 71 6.89 9.98 19.60
N THR A 72 7.68 10.32 18.59
CA THR A 72 8.58 9.40 17.87
C THR A 72 9.64 8.75 18.74
N ASP A 73 10.11 9.43 19.77
CA ASP A 73 11.14 8.91 20.68
C ASP A 73 10.61 7.81 21.61
N HIS A 74 9.31 7.87 21.93
CA HIS A 74 8.64 6.94 22.83
C HIS A 74 7.98 5.76 22.09
N ARG A 75 7.55 5.94 20.86
CA ARG A 75 6.86 4.91 20.05
C ARG A 75 7.78 4.03 19.21
N LYS A 76 9.04 3.85 19.63
CA LYS A 76 10.03 3.03 18.91
C LYS A 76 9.58 1.58 18.70
N PHE A 77 8.78 1.03 19.61
CA PHE A 77 8.21 -0.30 19.49
C PHE A 77 7.37 -0.47 18.20
N MET A 78 6.71 0.61 17.71
CA MET A 78 5.96 0.58 16.46
C MET A 78 6.86 0.31 15.23
N ARG A 79 8.15 0.59 15.31
CA ARG A 79 9.13 0.27 14.26
C ARG A 79 9.42 -1.22 14.18
N MET A 80 9.15 -1.96 15.27
CA MET A 80 9.32 -3.40 15.38
C MET A 80 8.05 -4.17 15.00
N MET A 81 6.95 -3.47 14.67
CA MET A 81 5.69 -4.06 14.19
C MET A 81 5.68 -4.04 12.66
N PRO A 82 6.17 -5.11 11.98
CA PRO A 82 6.27 -5.14 10.53
C PRO A 82 4.90 -5.34 9.87
N VAL A 83 4.80 -4.80 8.66
CA VAL A 83 3.68 -5.02 7.75
C VAL A 83 4.24 -5.32 6.38
N TYR A 84 4.01 -6.53 5.89
CA TYR A 84 4.30 -6.93 4.52
C TYR A 84 3.00 -6.96 3.74
N MET A 85 3.01 -6.47 2.52
CA MET A 85 1.83 -6.52 1.68
C MET A 85 2.16 -6.41 0.19
N ARG A 86 1.22 -6.86 -0.64
CA ARG A 86 1.23 -6.62 -2.08
C ARG A 86 0.33 -5.44 -2.39
N ILE A 87 0.88 -4.47 -3.11
CA ILE A 87 0.15 -3.28 -3.56
C ILE A 87 0.23 -3.22 -5.08
N THR A 88 -0.92 -3.05 -5.75
CA THR A 88 -1.00 -2.67 -7.16
C THR A 88 -1.59 -1.29 -7.24
N ALA A 89 -0.84 -0.35 -7.81
CA ALA A 89 -1.23 1.06 -7.88
C ALA A 89 -0.62 1.74 -9.11
N PRO A 90 -1.18 2.87 -9.58
CA PRO A 90 -0.62 3.59 -10.72
C PRO A 90 0.74 4.22 -10.41
N LEU A 91 1.55 4.41 -11.44
CA LEU A 91 2.91 4.97 -11.30
C LEU A 91 2.89 6.35 -10.64
N TYR A 92 1.85 7.18 -10.88
CA TYR A 92 1.73 8.49 -10.22
C TYR A 92 1.58 8.37 -8.70
N TRP A 93 0.90 7.32 -8.18
CA TRP A 93 0.80 7.05 -6.76
C TRP A 93 2.12 6.54 -6.17
N TRP A 94 2.80 5.64 -6.89
CA TRP A 94 4.10 5.11 -6.49
C TRP A 94 5.15 6.22 -6.36
N LYS A 95 5.14 7.21 -7.26
CA LYS A 95 6.02 8.37 -7.19
C LYS A 95 5.91 9.12 -5.86
N GLU A 96 4.70 9.22 -5.30
CA GLU A 96 4.51 9.80 -3.98
C GLU A 96 4.86 8.83 -2.85
N PHE A 97 4.51 7.53 -3.00
CA PHE A 97 4.84 6.50 -2.02
C PHE A 97 6.37 6.37 -1.84
N ASP A 98 7.14 6.50 -2.89
CA ASP A 98 8.61 6.42 -2.87
C ASP A 98 9.28 7.55 -2.05
N THR A 99 8.52 8.53 -1.56
CA THR A 99 9.02 9.53 -0.59
C THR A 99 9.14 8.98 0.83
N TYR A 100 8.45 7.89 1.16
CA TYR A 100 8.52 7.20 2.46
C TYR A 100 9.65 6.17 2.49
N LYS A 101 10.90 6.62 2.33
CA LYS A 101 12.07 5.73 2.15
C LYS A 101 12.55 5.05 3.43
N ILE A 102 12.41 5.72 4.58
CA ILE A 102 12.95 5.21 5.84
C ILE A 102 12.05 4.07 6.34
N ALA A 103 12.67 2.91 6.60
CA ALA A 103 11.99 1.70 7.06
C ALA A 103 10.89 1.18 6.10
N THR A 104 11.05 1.45 4.81
CA THR A 104 10.21 0.93 3.74
C THR A 104 11.09 0.24 2.71
N VAL A 105 10.75 -1.00 2.34
CA VAL A 105 11.41 -1.76 1.28
C VAL A 105 10.35 -2.17 0.28
N GLY A 106 10.60 -1.89 -1.00
CA GLY A 106 9.71 -2.27 -2.10
C GLY A 106 10.44 -3.14 -3.13
N ASN A 107 9.81 -4.24 -3.53
CA ASN A 107 10.24 -5.06 -4.66
C ASN A 107 9.16 -5.03 -5.74
N SER A 108 9.47 -4.40 -6.87
CA SER A 108 8.50 -4.11 -7.93
C SER A 108 8.56 -5.09 -9.09
N CYS A 109 7.41 -5.35 -9.69
CA CYS A 109 7.36 -5.95 -11.02
C CYS A 109 8.05 -5.02 -12.03
N SER A 110 8.84 -5.60 -12.93
CA SER A 110 9.57 -4.81 -13.91
C SER A 110 8.64 -4.20 -14.95
N THR A 111 8.66 -2.88 -15.05
CA THR A 111 8.03 -2.13 -16.15
C THR A 111 8.99 -1.89 -17.32
N MET A 112 10.27 -2.25 -17.17
CA MET A 112 11.29 -2.05 -18.21
C MET A 112 11.57 -3.35 -18.98
N HIS A 113 11.97 -4.42 -18.26
CA HIS A 113 12.43 -5.65 -18.89
C HIS A 113 11.31 -6.59 -19.29
N LYS A 114 10.12 -6.44 -18.69
CA LYS A 114 8.98 -7.35 -18.83
C LYS A 114 7.70 -6.67 -19.33
N ILE A 115 7.80 -5.43 -19.79
CA ILE A 115 6.67 -4.65 -20.27
C ILE A 115 5.96 -5.30 -21.47
N HIS A 116 6.68 -6.06 -22.26
CA HIS A 116 6.20 -6.71 -23.46
C HIS A 116 5.66 -8.13 -23.24
N ASP A 117 5.74 -8.70 -22.03
CA ASP A 117 5.38 -10.10 -21.77
C ASP A 117 3.87 -10.35 -21.99
N LYS A 118 3.02 -9.40 -21.68
CA LYS A 118 1.57 -9.52 -21.89
C LYS A 118 1.03 -8.35 -22.72
N GLU A 119 -0.14 -8.57 -23.30
CA GLU A 119 -0.91 -7.53 -23.98
C GLU A 119 -1.45 -6.51 -22.97
N PHE A 120 -1.44 -5.23 -23.35
CA PHE A 120 -2.02 -4.15 -22.54
C PHE A 120 -3.53 -4.13 -22.69
N THR A 121 -4.22 -3.96 -21.56
CA THR A 121 -5.67 -3.79 -21.48
C THR A 121 -6.02 -2.58 -20.63
N LEU A 122 -7.26 -2.12 -20.66
CA LEU A 122 -7.72 -1.03 -19.80
C LEU A 122 -7.55 -1.33 -18.30
N GLU A 123 -7.58 -2.60 -17.90
CA GLU A 123 -7.40 -3.03 -16.52
C GLU A 123 -5.97 -2.78 -15.99
N ASP A 124 -5.01 -2.64 -16.91
CA ASP A 124 -3.63 -2.31 -16.57
C ASP A 124 -3.43 -0.83 -16.22
N PHE A 125 -4.48 -0.01 -16.34
CA PHE A 125 -4.42 1.43 -16.11
C PHE A 125 -5.47 1.89 -15.10
N SER A 126 -5.11 2.87 -14.27
CA SER A 126 -6.07 3.59 -13.45
C SER A 126 -6.80 4.61 -14.34
N CYS A 127 -8.06 4.34 -14.64
CA CYS A 127 -8.86 5.12 -15.56
C CYS A 127 -10.32 5.32 -15.08
N GLU A 128 -10.61 5.01 -13.83
CA GLU A 128 -11.95 4.99 -13.24
C GLU A 128 -12.63 6.38 -13.24
N ARG A 129 -11.82 7.44 -13.26
CA ARG A 129 -12.29 8.83 -13.29
C ARG A 129 -12.34 9.44 -14.69
N LEU A 130 -11.85 8.71 -15.71
CA LEU A 130 -11.94 9.19 -17.08
C LEU A 130 -13.37 9.06 -17.59
N LYS A 131 -13.92 10.17 -18.06
CA LYS A 131 -15.31 10.28 -18.54
C LYS A 131 -15.33 10.34 -20.06
N THR A 132 -16.46 9.91 -20.61
CA THR A 132 -16.79 9.99 -22.04
C THR A 132 -17.94 10.95 -22.33
N ASP A 133 -18.49 11.59 -21.30
CA ASP A 133 -19.60 12.52 -21.40
C ASP A 133 -19.24 13.73 -22.29
N ARG A 134 -20.24 14.32 -22.91
CA ARG A 134 -20.10 15.41 -23.87
C ARG A 134 -19.30 16.60 -23.33
N ASP A 135 -19.47 16.91 -22.05
CA ASP A 135 -18.79 18.02 -21.36
C ASP A 135 -17.28 17.81 -21.15
N PHE A 136 -16.83 16.54 -21.29
CA PHE A 136 -15.41 16.15 -21.17
C PHE A 136 -14.75 15.86 -22.50
N MET A 137 -15.45 16.13 -23.63
CA MET A 137 -14.88 15.96 -24.96
C MET A 137 -14.01 17.15 -25.34
N MET A 138 -12.85 16.83 -25.92
CA MET A 138 -11.90 17.81 -26.48
C MET A 138 -11.88 17.73 -28.00
N TYR A 139 -11.39 18.79 -28.64
CA TYR A 139 -11.20 18.84 -30.07
C TYR A 139 -9.73 18.67 -30.40
N ALA A 140 -9.41 17.73 -31.26
CA ALA A 140 -8.10 17.69 -31.89
C ALA A 140 -7.96 18.85 -32.91
N PRO A 141 -6.75 19.28 -33.26
CA PRO A 141 -6.53 20.26 -34.33
C PRO A 141 -7.16 19.86 -35.68
N THR A 142 -7.38 18.55 -35.90
CA THR A 142 -8.05 17.97 -37.07
C THR A 142 -9.56 18.09 -37.05
N GLY A 143 -10.15 18.66 -35.98
CA GLY A 143 -11.60 18.78 -35.80
C GLY A 143 -12.28 17.54 -35.19
N TYR A 144 -11.58 16.43 -35.01
CA TYR A 144 -12.11 15.25 -34.32
C TYR A 144 -12.37 15.53 -32.84
N ARG A 145 -13.46 15.00 -32.34
CA ARG A 145 -13.79 15.03 -30.92
C ARG A 145 -13.33 13.74 -30.25
N TYR A 146 -12.74 13.84 -29.07
CA TYR A 146 -12.30 12.70 -28.30
C TYR A 146 -12.41 13.00 -26.79
N SER A 147 -12.61 11.97 -26.00
CA SER A 147 -12.46 12.03 -24.53
C SER A 147 -11.07 11.58 -24.10
N ALA A 148 -10.69 11.87 -22.86
CA ALA A 148 -9.44 11.37 -22.29
C ALA A 148 -9.40 9.82 -22.25
N LYS A 149 -10.56 9.16 -22.14
CA LYS A 149 -10.68 7.71 -22.20
C LYS A 149 -10.42 7.16 -23.61
N ASP A 150 -10.95 7.84 -24.65
CA ASP A 150 -10.68 7.46 -26.05
C ASP A 150 -9.19 7.57 -26.37
N LEU A 151 -8.54 8.63 -25.86
CA LEU A 151 -7.10 8.81 -26.01
C LEU A 151 -6.30 7.68 -25.30
N LEU A 152 -6.72 7.28 -24.11
CA LEU A 152 -6.09 6.15 -23.41
C LEU A 152 -6.24 4.85 -24.20
N VAL A 153 -7.42 4.58 -24.78
CA VAL A 153 -7.65 3.41 -25.65
C VAL A 153 -6.69 3.42 -26.84
N LEU A 154 -6.57 4.57 -27.52
CA LEU A 154 -5.63 4.73 -28.64
C LEU A 154 -4.17 4.50 -28.21
N VAL A 155 -3.77 4.97 -27.03
CA VAL A 155 -2.44 4.71 -26.46
C VAL A 155 -2.23 3.21 -26.23
N ILE A 156 -3.23 2.51 -25.69
CA ILE A 156 -3.17 1.05 -25.45
C ILE A 156 -3.01 0.29 -26.77
N GLU A 157 -3.80 0.63 -27.78
CA GLU A 157 -3.67 0.02 -29.12
C GLU A 157 -2.30 0.26 -29.72
N THR A 158 -1.78 1.47 -29.59
CA THR A 158 -0.44 1.85 -30.06
C THR A 158 0.66 1.06 -29.33
N LEU A 159 0.56 0.95 -28.00
CA LEU A 159 1.48 0.13 -27.19
C LEU A 159 1.45 -1.35 -27.62
N ASN A 160 0.27 -1.90 -27.90
CA ASN A 160 0.13 -3.28 -28.35
C ASN A 160 0.70 -3.49 -29.76
N ASN A 161 0.60 -2.53 -30.67
CA ASN A 161 1.22 -2.60 -31.97
C ASN A 161 2.76 -2.58 -31.85
N TYR A 162 3.34 -1.68 -31.06
CA TYR A 162 4.79 -1.69 -30.78
C TYR A 162 5.22 -2.98 -30.08
N ARG A 163 4.40 -3.52 -29.18
CA ARG A 163 4.67 -4.81 -28.54
C ARG A 163 4.78 -5.94 -29.57
N LYS A 164 3.84 -6.04 -30.51
CA LYS A 164 3.87 -7.05 -31.57
C LYS A 164 5.14 -6.93 -32.40
N GLU A 165 5.45 -5.75 -32.87
CA GLU A 165 6.63 -5.47 -33.66
C GLU A 165 7.93 -5.77 -32.87
N TYR A 166 7.97 -5.40 -31.58
CA TYR A 166 9.11 -5.74 -30.71
C TYR A 166 9.29 -7.25 -30.52
N LEU A 167 8.21 -8.01 -30.39
CA LEU A 167 8.30 -9.48 -30.25
C LEU A 167 8.90 -10.14 -31.48
N GLU A 168 8.66 -9.60 -32.68
CA GLU A 168 9.20 -10.08 -33.94
C GLU A 168 10.64 -9.62 -34.17
N THR A 169 10.92 -8.32 -33.98
CA THR A 169 12.18 -7.70 -34.39
C THR A 169 13.24 -7.64 -33.30
N LYS A 170 12.82 -7.64 -32.02
CA LYS A 170 13.66 -7.34 -30.85
C LYS A 170 14.38 -5.99 -30.93
N SER A 171 13.85 -5.08 -31.76
CA SER A 171 14.40 -3.74 -31.94
C SER A 171 14.37 -2.92 -30.67
N LYS A 172 15.53 -2.37 -30.28
CA LYS A 172 15.64 -1.46 -29.13
C LYS A 172 14.86 -0.16 -29.34
N ASP A 173 14.77 0.29 -30.59
CA ASP A 173 14.06 1.54 -30.92
C ASP A 173 12.54 1.35 -30.73
N ILE A 174 12.00 0.21 -31.11
CA ILE A 174 10.60 -0.16 -30.85
C ILE A 174 10.34 -0.32 -29.34
N TRP A 175 11.26 -0.94 -28.60
CA TRP A 175 11.16 -1.01 -27.15
C TRP A 175 11.09 0.39 -26.51
N TRP A 176 11.88 1.35 -26.98
CA TRP A 176 11.84 2.74 -26.50
C TRP A 176 10.48 3.40 -26.72
N GLN A 177 9.81 3.12 -27.85
CA GLN A 177 8.46 3.66 -28.10
C GLN A 177 7.48 3.23 -27.01
N MET A 178 7.51 1.96 -26.59
CA MET A 178 6.66 1.48 -25.51
C MET A 178 6.98 2.16 -24.17
N ILE A 179 8.28 2.27 -23.83
CA ILE A 179 8.69 2.83 -22.52
C ILE A 179 8.32 4.31 -22.41
N GLN A 180 8.59 5.08 -23.46
CA GLN A 180 8.36 6.54 -23.44
C GLN A 180 6.88 6.90 -23.58
N LEU A 181 6.09 6.05 -24.23
CA LEU A 181 4.65 6.25 -24.39
C LEU A 181 3.85 5.80 -23.17
N LEU A 182 4.40 4.98 -22.28
CA LEU A 182 3.68 4.41 -21.13
C LEU A 182 3.18 5.53 -20.20
N PRO A 183 1.86 5.69 -20.03
CA PRO A 183 1.32 6.75 -19.19
C PRO A 183 1.49 6.44 -17.70
N SER A 184 1.57 7.48 -16.88
CA SER A 184 1.72 7.36 -15.42
C SER A 184 0.53 6.70 -14.71
N SER A 185 -0.59 6.53 -15.41
CA SER A 185 -1.75 5.76 -14.94
C SER A 185 -1.56 4.25 -15.00
N TYR A 186 -0.47 3.74 -15.61
CA TYR A 186 -0.13 2.32 -15.63
C TYR A 186 0.03 1.77 -14.22
N ASN A 187 -0.63 0.64 -13.93
CA ASN A 187 -0.62 0.00 -12.63
C ASN A 187 0.59 -0.92 -12.48
N GLN A 188 1.46 -0.62 -11.52
CA GLN A 188 2.58 -1.46 -11.14
C GLN A 188 2.29 -2.20 -9.84
N THR A 189 2.62 -3.49 -9.79
CA THR A 189 2.54 -4.29 -8.56
C THR A 189 3.89 -4.30 -7.85
N ARG A 190 3.86 -4.07 -6.53
CA ARG A 190 5.03 -4.20 -5.65
C ARG A 190 4.68 -5.00 -4.40
N ASN A 191 5.62 -5.82 -3.94
CA ASN A 191 5.63 -6.32 -2.57
C ASN A 191 6.38 -5.30 -1.72
N VAL A 192 5.74 -4.86 -0.65
CA VAL A 192 6.27 -3.79 0.21
C VAL A 192 6.38 -4.31 1.64
N MET A 193 7.48 -3.99 2.32
CA MET A 193 7.62 -4.10 3.77
C MET A 193 7.71 -2.70 4.35
N MET A 194 6.93 -2.45 5.38
CA MET A 194 6.94 -1.24 6.19
C MET A 194 6.61 -1.60 7.65
N ASN A 195 6.41 -0.63 8.51
CA ASN A 195 6.04 -0.86 9.90
C ASN A 195 4.98 0.15 10.37
N TYR A 196 4.46 -0.02 11.57
CA TYR A 196 3.41 0.82 12.13
C TYR A 196 3.82 2.29 12.27
N GLU A 197 5.10 2.60 12.50
CA GLU A 197 5.60 3.98 12.53
C GLU A 197 5.48 4.65 11.15
N VAL A 198 5.86 3.93 10.08
CA VAL A 198 5.71 4.40 8.68
C VAL A 198 4.24 4.62 8.36
N LEU A 199 3.37 3.67 8.74
CA LEU A 199 1.92 3.79 8.52
C LEU A 199 1.33 4.99 9.27
N ALA A 200 1.80 5.28 10.49
CA ALA A 200 1.36 6.46 11.24
C ALA A 200 1.74 7.77 10.54
N ASN A 201 2.95 7.83 9.97
CA ASN A 201 3.40 8.99 9.21
C ASN A 201 2.61 9.16 7.90
N ILE A 202 2.34 8.05 7.20
CA ILE A 202 1.49 8.04 5.99
C ILE A 202 0.08 8.50 6.35
N TYR A 203 -0.57 7.90 7.34
CA TYR A 203 -1.93 8.22 7.74
C TYR A 203 -2.09 9.70 8.08
N LYS A 204 -1.20 10.24 8.90
CA LYS A 204 -1.19 11.66 9.28
C LYS A 204 -1.15 12.58 8.05
N SER A 205 -0.36 12.22 7.03
CA SER A 205 -0.12 13.08 5.86
C SER A 205 -1.11 12.85 4.72
N ARG A 206 -1.80 11.70 4.67
CA ARG A 206 -2.55 11.25 3.49
C ARG A 206 -4.03 10.97 3.71
N LYS A 207 -4.54 10.94 4.94
CA LYS A 207 -5.96 10.65 5.21
C LYS A 207 -6.94 11.56 4.46
N ASP A 208 -6.56 12.83 4.28
CA ASP A 208 -7.37 13.85 3.60
C ASP A 208 -6.82 14.20 2.20
N HIS A 209 -6.03 13.30 1.61
CA HIS A 209 -5.39 13.55 0.31
C HIS A 209 -6.38 13.61 -0.84
N LYS A 210 -6.06 14.36 -1.92
CA LYS A 210 -6.92 14.51 -3.11
C LYS A 210 -7.08 13.22 -3.90
N LEU A 211 -6.02 12.38 -3.97
CA LEU A 211 -6.08 11.08 -4.65
C LEU A 211 -6.89 10.09 -3.84
N ASP A 212 -7.85 9.44 -4.49
CA ASP A 212 -8.70 8.41 -3.88
C ASP A 212 -7.88 7.24 -3.38
N GLU A 213 -6.81 6.85 -4.09
CA GLU A 213 -5.92 5.76 -3.73
C GLU A 213 -5.28 5.96 -2.36
N TRP A 214 -4.93 7.20 -1.98
CA TRP A 214 -4.40 7.48 -0.64
C TRP A 214 -5.48 7.36 0.43
N ARG A 215 -6.70 7.81 0.15
CA ARG A 215 -7.81 7.66 1.10
C ARG A 215 -8.19 6.19 1.27
N ASP A 216 -8.16 5.40 0.19
CA ASP A 216 -8.39 3.95 0.23
C ASP A 216 -7.31 3.25 1.05
N PHE A 217 -6.05 3.63 0.87
CA PHE A 217 -4.94 3.12 1.65
C PHE A 217 -5.08 3.47 3.14
N CYS A 218 -5.49 4.71 3.46
CA CYS A 218 -5.74 5.12 4.84
C CYS A 218 -6.94 4.39 5.46
N ARG A 219 -8.03 4.17 4.72
CA ARG A 219 -9.15 3.32 5.19
C ARG A 219 -8.72 1.89 5.47
N TRP A 220 -7.85 1.34 4.65
CA TRP A 220 -7.26 0.03 4.93
C TRP A 220 -6.41 0.04 6.21
N ILE A 221 -5.61 1.07 6.46
CA ILE A 221 -4.84 1.22 7.71
C ILE A 221 -5.78 1.13 8.94
N GLU A 222 -6.96 1.72 8.87
CA GLU A 222 -7.95 1.70 9.95
C GLU A 222 -8.48 0.29 10.26
N THR A 223 -8.34 -0.66 9.34
CA THR A 223 -8.73 -2.06 9.53
C THR A 223 -7.65 -2.94 10.16
N LEU A 224 -6.44 -2.42 10.35
CA LEU A 224 -5.33 -3.17 10.93
C LEU A 224 -5.56 -3.43 12.43
N PRO A 225 -5.06 -4.56 12.96
CA PRO A 225 -4.98 -4.75 14.41
C PRO A 225 -4.25 -3.56 15.05
N TYR A 226 -4.73 -3.11 16.21
CA TYR A 226 -4.14 -1.97 16.93
C TYR A 226 -4.04 -0.68 16.10
N SER A 227 -4.95 -0.47 15.14
CA SER A 227 -4.94 0.71 14.27
C SER A 227 -5.01 2.04 15.06
N GLU A 228 -5.52 2.04 16.28
CA GLU A 228 -5.54 3.20 17.17
C GLU A 228 -4.13 3.73 17.49
N LEU A 229 -3.11 2.86 17.47
CA LEU A 229 -1.70 3.29 17.61
C LEU A 229 -1.24 4.15 16.44
N ILE A 230 -1.82 3.91 15.27
CA ILE A 230 -1.52 4.61 14.02
C ILE A 230 -2.37 5.89 13.90
N THR A 231 -3.70 5.74 14.11
CA THR A 231 -4.68 6.81 13.85
C THR A 231 -4.81 7.81 15.00
N GLY A 232 -4.32 7.46 16.19
CA GLY A 232 -4.45 8.23 17.42
C GLY A 232 -5.72 7.90 18.22
N GLY A 233 -6.58 7.00 17.73
CA GLY A 233 -7.89 6.71 18.31
C GLY A 233 -8.91 7.82 18.00
N LYS A 234 -10.19 7.48 17.95
CA LYS A 234 -11.27 8.48 18.04
C LYS A 234 -11.32 8.93 19.51
N GLU A 235 -11.20 10.22 19.76
CA GLU A 235 -11.55 10.82 21.05
C GLU A 235 -13.03 10.62 21.35
#